data_7590a548e5cee6e9efedef443114dff2
#
_entry.id   7590a548e5cee6e9efedef443114dff2
#
_cell.length_a   1.000
_cell.length_b   1.000
_cell.length_c   1.000
_cell.angle_alpha   90.00
_cell.angle_beta   90.00
_cell.angle_gamma   90.00
#
_symmetry.space_group_name_H-M   'P 1'
#
loop_
_entity.id
_entity.type
_entity.pdbx_description
1 polymer ?
#
loop_
_entity_poly.entity_id
_entity_poly.type
_entity_poly.pdbx_seq_one_letter_code
_entity_poly.pdbx_strand_id
1 'polypeptide(L)'
;MGKTAKHSDEVTDEMWNEVNPFNRDMVQEFLENQTHLSKKSLVQYESGLRIYFYWVKENLNNKQCVEIKKKEYLKYQNYLTRRGLSESAIKFKKSCVSAFNNYIMFMYEDEYPTFRNYVTSEMKVVSTGYVHEKQPLTPNEYIKLCKALEDKEDYQKLAYVMFSYSTGCRRAEARQLLKEVIVD
;
A
#
# COMPACT_ATOMS: atom_id res chain seq x y z
N MET A 1 -4.78 -23.30 -10.70
CA MET A 1 -4.82 -22.97 -9.26
C MET A 1 -4.10 -21.65 -9.05
N GLY A 2 -4.84 -20.57 -8.79
CA GLY A 2 -4.27 -19.26 -8.51
C GLY A 2 -3.51 -19.28 -7.16
N LYS A 3 -2.24 -18.89 -7.17
CA LYS A 3 -1.50 -18.71 -5.92
C LYS A 3 -2.14 -17.55 -5.15
N THR A 4 -2.69 -17.84 -3.98
CA THR A 4 -3.17 -16.82 -3.06
C THR A 4 -2.02 -15.86 -2.74
N ALA A 5 -2.24 -14.55 -2.88
CA ALA A 5 -1.23 -13.56 -2.52
C ALA A 5 -0.86 -13.74 -1.04
N LYS A 6 0.41 -14.00 -0.75
CA LYS A 6 0.89 -14.04 0.63
C LYS A 6 0.86 -12.62 1.19
N HIS A 7 0.08 -12.41 2.23
CA HIS A 7 0.15 -11.19 3.03
C HIS A 7 1.42 -11.19 3.88
N SER A 8 2.00 -10.02 4.10
CA SER A 8 3.00 -9.85 5.15
C SER A 8 2.32 -10.00 6.50
N ASP A 9 2.98 -10.64 7.46
CA ASP A 9 2.44 -10.78 8.81
C ASP A 9 2.21 -9.38 9.40
N GLU A 10 1.12 -9.24 10.11
CA GLU A 10 0.78 -8.02 10.83
C GLU A 10 1.72 -7.89 12.04
N VAL A 11 2.23 -6.69 12.28
CA VAL A 11 3.03 -6.38 13.47
C VAL A 11 2.09 -5.91 14.56
N THR A 12 1.95 -6.73 15.62
CA THR A 12 1.11 -6.38 16.79
C THR A 12 1.71 -5.20 17.58
N ASP A 13 0.94 -4.65 18.50
CA ASP A 13 1.44 -3.56 19.34
C ASP A 13 2.54 -4.03 20.30
N GLU A 14 2.48 -5.26 20.77
CA GLU A 14 3.54 -5.88 21.59
C GLU A 14 4.84 -5.96 20.78
N MET A 15 4.78 -6.47 19.55
CA MET A 15 5.92 -6.54 18.65
C MET A 15 6.48 -5.15 18.32
N TRP A 16 5.58 -4.18 18.12
CA TRP A 16 5.98 -2.80 17.87
C TRP A 16 6.69 -2.16 19.05
N ASN A 17 6.27 -2.47 20.28
CA ASN A 17 6.90 -1.98 21.50
C ASN A 17 8.33 -2.48 21.70
N GLU A 18 8.73 -3.58 21.05
CA GLU A 18 10.11 -4.08 21.05
C GLU A 18 11.05 -3.32 20.07
N VAL A 19 10.47 -2.57 19.13
CA VAL A 19 11.25 -1.76 18.18
C VAL A 19 11.90 -0.58 18.91
N ASN A 20 13.09 -0.20 18.46
CA ASN A 20 13.85 0.92 18.98
C ASN A 20 12.96 2.16 19.20
N PRO A 21 12.89 2.71 20.42
CA PRO A 21 12.04 3.87 20.72
C PRO A 21 12.27 5.05 19.76
N PHE A 22 13.53 5.35 19.44
CA PHE A 22 13.86 6.39 18.47
C PHE A 22 13.16 6.19 17.12
N ASN A 23 13.13 4.96 16.59
CA ASN A 23 12.46 4.67 15.34
C ASN A 23 10.93 4.80 15.45
N ARG A 24 10.37 4.43 16.61
CA ARG A 24 8.92 4.55 16.84
C ARG A 24 8.49 6.01 16.89
N ASP A 25 9.25 6.84 17.61
CA ASP A 25 8.99 8.26 17.75
C ASP A 25 9.09 8.97 16.39
N MET A 26 10.13 8.67 15.61
CA MET A 26 10.32 9.20 14.26
C MET A 26 9.20 8.78 13.29
N VAL A 27 8.69 7.54 13.39
CA VAL A 27 7.56 7.08 12.57
C VAL A 27 6.28 7.79 12.96
N GLN A 28 6.04 7.96 14.26
CA GLN A 28 4.87 8.67 14.77
C GLN A 28 4.86 10.12 14.27
N GLU A 29 5.96 10.82 14.43
CA GLU A 29 6.13 12.20 13.98
C GLU A 29 5.95 12.32 12.45
N PHE A 30 6.55 11.41 11.67
CA PHE A 30 6.34 11.35 10.23
C PHE A 30 4.86 11.25 9.87
N LEU A 31 4.12 10.33 10.49
CA LEU A 31 2.70 10.12 10.20
C LEU A 31 1.84 11.34 10.57
N GLU A 32 2.12 12.00 11.68
CA GLU A 32 1.43 13.22 12.13
C GLU A 32 1.62 14.38 11.14
N ASN A 33 2.79 14.47 10.53
CA ASN A 33 3.11 15.50 9.54
C ASN A 33 2.55 15.22 8.13
N GLN A 34 1.98 14.04 7.86
CA GLN A 34 1.38 13.71 6.56
C GLN A 34 -0.10 14.16 6.46
N THR A 35 -0.39 15.42 6.77
CA THR A 35 -1.75 15.98 6.84
C THR A 35 -2.52 15.96 5.51
N HIS A 36 -1.81 15.84 4.38
CA HIS A 36 -2.39 15.76 3.04
C HIS A 36 -2.87 14.35 2.66
N LEU A 37 -2.50 13.33 3.42
CA LEU A 37 -2.91 11.95 3.15
C LEU A 37 -4.27 11.60 3.76
N SER A 38 -5.00 10.72 3.06
CA SER A 38 -6.23 10.15 3.63
C SER A 38 -5.92 9.27 4.85
N LYS A 39 -6.88 9.16 5.78
CA LYS A 39 -6.76 8.26 6.95
C LYS A 39 -6.40 6.82 6.53
N LYS A 40 -6.99 6.35 5.43
CA LYS A 40 -6.70 5.01 4.90
C LYS A 40 -5.25 4.88 4.42
N SER A 41 -4.71 5.91 3.79
CA SER A 41 -3.31 5.94 3.36
C SER A 41 -2.37 5.95 4.57
N LEU A 42 -2.66 6.75 5.60
CA LEU A 42 -1.86 6.79 6.82
C LEU A 42 -1.74 5.41 7.49
N VAL A 43 -2.87 4.70 7.65
CA VAL A 43 -2.87 3.32 8.19
C VAL A 43 -1.99 2.38 7.35
N GLN A 44 -2.01 2.53 6.02
CA GLN A 44 -1.17 1.71 5.15
C GLN A 44 0.32 2.05 5.27
N TYR A 45 0.67 3.34 5.40
CA TYR A 45 2.03 3.78 5.63
C TYR A 45 2.55 3.28 6.99
N GLU A 46 1.76 3.46 8.05
CA GLU A 46 2.06 2.94 9.38
C GLU A 46 2.36 1.44 9.34
N SER A 47 1.44 0.65 8.79
CA SER A 47 1.63 -0.80 8.65
C SER A 47 2.89 -1.15 7.86
N GLY A 48 3.18 -0.42 6.79
CA GLY A 48 4.39 -0.64 5.98
C GLY A 48 5.68 -0.36 6.76
N LEU A 49 5.70 0.72 7.55
CA LEU A 49 6.85 1.11 8.38
C LEU A 49 7.01 0.21 9.61
N ARG A 50 5.91 -0.19 10.28
CA ARG A 50 5.95 -1.15 11.39
C ARG A 50 6.59 -2.47 10.95
N ILE A 51 6.22 -3.01 9.79
CA ILE A 51 6.80 -4.22 9.22
C ILE A 51 8.29 -4.03 8.92
N TYR A 52 8.67 -2.89 8.38
CA TYR A 52 10.07 -2.58 8.09
C TYR A 52 10.91 -2.52 9.35
N PHE A 53 10.51 -1.74 10.35
CA PHE A 53 11.28 -1.56 11.57
C PHE A 53 11.29 -2.79 12.47
N TYR A 54 10.23 -3.58 12.46
CA TYR A 54 10.27 -4.88 13.13
C TYR A 54 11.29 -5.82 12.46
N TRP A 55 11.37 -5.82 11.13
CA TRP A 55 12.41 -6.54 10.42
C TRP A 55 13.82 -6.00 10.76
N VAL A 56 13.99 -4.69 10.90
CA VAL A 56 15.26 -4.06 11.34
C VAL A 56 15.63 -4.53 12.75
N LYS A 57 14.67 -4.60 13.64
CA LYS A 57 14.87 -5.13 15.00
C LYS A 57 15.41 -6.57 14.96
N GLU A 58 14.79 -7.42 14.19
CA GLU A 58 15.16 -8.85 14.11
C GLU A 58 16.48 -9.12 13.36
N ASN A 59 16.84 -8.28 12.38
CA ASN A 59 17.94 -8.60 11.46
C ASN A 59 19.12 -7.62 11.51
N LEU A 60 18.96 -6.46 12.12
CA LEU A 60 19.95 -5.38 12.16
C LEU A 60 20.20 -4.85 13.58
N ASN A 61 20.01 -5.68 14.60
CA ASN A 61 20.27 -5.30 16.00
C ASN A 61 19.49 -4.04 16.45
N ASN A 62 18.26 -3.90 15.97
CA ASN A 62 17.38 -2.79 16.33
C ASN A 62 18.01 -1.39 16.11
N LYS A 63 18.77 -1.23 15.03
CA LYS A 63 19.44 0.01 14.65
C LYS A 63 18.48 1.19 14.55
N GLN A 64 18.98 2.39 14.85
CA GLN A 64 18.31 3.64 14.54
C GLN A 64 18.18 3.83 13.02
N CYS A 65 17.07 4.42 12.58
CA CYS A 65 16.77 4.61 11.15
C CYS A 65 17.86 5.40 10.40
N VAL A 66 18.50 6.35 11.09
CA VAL A 66 19.57 7.19 10.54
C VAL A 66 20.91 6.45 10.34
N GLU A 67 21.08 5.28 10.94
CA GLU A 67 22.26 4.44 10.82
C GLU A 67 22.15 3.38 9.74
N ILE A 68 20.94 3.16 9.20
CA ILE A 68 20.68 2.13 8.20
C ILE A 68 21.30 2.53 6.87
N LYS A 69 21.99 1.57 6.25
CA LYS A 69 22.70 1.77 4.98
C LYS A 69 21.98 1.09 3.83
N LYS A 70 22.26 1.58 2.61
CA LYS A 70 21.72 1.04 1.35
C LYS A 70 21.80 -0.49 1.24
N LYS A 71 22.91 -1.10 1.64
CA LYS A 71 23.09 -2.56 1.62
C LYS A 71 22.16 -3.29 2.58
N GLU A 72 21.85 -2.69 3.71
CA GLU A 72 20.96 -3.28 4.73
C GLU A 72 19.50 -3.22 4.27
N TYR A 73 19.09 -2.09 3.67
CA TYR A 73 17.76 -2.02 3.04
C TYR A 73 17.60 -3.03 1.90
N LEU A 74 18.61 -3.25 1.08
CA LEU A 74 18.54 -4.25 0.02
C LEU A 74 18.31 -5.68 0.56
N LYS A 75 18.84 -6.01 1.76
CA LYS A 75 18.52 -7.27 2.44
C LYS A 75 17.03 -7.38 2.78
N TYR A 76 16.41 -6.27 3.23
CA TYR A 76 14.96 -6.23 3.48
C TYR A 76 14.17 -6.44 2.19
N GLN A 77 14.51 -5.75 1.10
CA GLN A 77 13.83 -5.93 -0.19
C GLN A 77 13.93 -7.40 -0.66
N ASN A 78 15.10 -7.99 -0.55
CA ASN A 78 15.32 -9.41 -0.89
C ASN A 78 14.52 -10.36 0.02
N TYR A 79 14.39 -10.03 1.29
CA TYR A 79 13.54 -10.77 2.23
C TYR A 79 12.08 -10.76 1.78
N LEU A 80 11.52 -9.60 1.41
CA LEU A 80 10.16 -9.50 0.90
C LEU A 80 9.95 -10.34 -0.38
N THR A 81 10.93 -10.31 -1.29
CA THR A 81 10.90 -11.10 -2.53
C THR A 81 10.90 -12.61 -2.24
N ARG A 82 11.76 -13.07 -1.33
CA ARG A 82 11.84 -14.50 -0.92
C ARG A 82 10.56 -14.97 -0.24
N ARG A 83 9.88 -14.10 0.48
CA ARG A 83 8.56 -14.40 1.06
C ARG A 83 7.46 -14.55 0.02
N GLY A 84 7.72 -14.19 -1.23
CA GLY A 84 6.77 -14.32 -2.34
C GLY A 84 5.70 -13.24 -2.35
N LEU A 85 5.98 -12.04 -1.82
CA LEU A 85 5.10 -10.90 -1.97
C LEU A 85 5.01 -10.48 -3.45
N SER A 86 3.85 -9.95 -3.84
CA SER A 86 3.67 -9.41 -5.18
C SER A 86 4.57 -8.19 -5.44
N GLU A 87 4.92 -7.95 -6.70
CA GLU A 87 5.71 -6.80 -7.10
C GLU A 87 5.09 -5.47 -6.60
N SER A 88 3.76 -5.33 -6.71
CA SER A 88 3.04 -4.14 -6.25
C SER A 88 3.14 -3.96 -4.73
N ALA A 89 3.05 -5.04 -3.95
CA ALA A 89 3.21 -4.99 -2.50
C ALA A 89 4.64 -4.58 -2.10
N ILE A 90 5.65 -5.10 -2.79
CA ILE A 90 7.05 -4.72 -2.54
C ILE A 90 7.29 -3.26 -2.92
N LYS A 91 6.78 -2.82 -4.08
CA LYS A 91 6.86 -1.40 -4.51
C LYS A 91 6.20 -0.47 -3.50
N PHE A 92 5.04 -0.84 -2.97
CA PHE A 92 4.36 -0.05 -1.94
C PHE A 92 5.20 0.06 -0.65
N LYS A 93 5.73 -1.06 -0.13
CA LYS A 93 6.61 -1.05 1.05
C LYS A 93 7.90 -0.25 0.81
N LYS A 94 8.45 -0.32 -0.41
CA LYS A 94 9.57 0.52 -0.83
C LYS A 94 9.20 2.01 -0.77
N SER A 95 8.02 2.39 -1.25
CA SER A 95 7.58 3.79 -1.23
C SER A 95 7.36 4.31 0.20
N CYS A 96 6.86 3.48 1.13
CA CYS A 96 6.72 3.85 2.54
C CYS A 96 8.08 4.23 3.15
N VAL A 97 9.10 3.38 2.99
CA VAL A 97 10.43 3.64 3.53
C VAL A 97 11.10 4.82 2.82
N SER A 98 10.90 4.97 1.51
CA SER A 98 11.45 6.11 0.77
C SER A 98 10.84 7.44 1.20
N ALA A 99 9.52 7.49 1.42
CA ALA A 99 8.84 8.69 1.90
C ALA A 99 9.31 9.07 3.32
N PHE A 100 9.44 8.09 4.20
CA PHE A 100 9.97 8.27 5.55
C PHE A 100 11.41 8.80 5.53
N ASN A 101 12.29 8.22 4.70
CA ASN A 101 13.67 8.71 4.57
C ASN A 101 13.76 10.13 4.00
N ASN A 102 12.89 10.49 3.05
CA ASN A 102 12.83 11.85 2.53
C ASN A 102 12.36 12.83 3.61
N TYR A 103 11.43 12.42 4.48
CA TYR A 103 11.02 13.22 5.63
C TYR A 103 12.19 13.48 6.58
N ILE A 104 12.97 12.46 6.93
CA ILE A 104 14.16 12.63 7.77
C ILE A 104 15.16 13.58 7.10
N MET A 105 15.43 13.40 5.81
CA MET A 105 16.34 14.27 5.07
C MET A 105 15.93 15.74 5.10
N PHE A 106 14.63 16.01 5.07
CA PHE A 106 14.10 17.37 5.03
C PHE A 106 13.99 17.99 6.42
N MET A 107 13.45 17.25 7.39
CA MET A 107 13.14 17.79 8.72
C MET A 107 14.33 17.79 9.66
N TYR A 108 15.32 16.93 9.42
CA TYR A 108 16.47 16.70 10.30
C TYR A 108 17.80 16.92 9.57
N GLU A 109 17.80 17.84 8.59
CA GLU A 109 19.01 18.16 7.80
C GLU A 109 20.14 18.67 8.70
N ASP A 110 19.81 19.46 9.72
CA ASP A 110 20.79 20.04 10.64
C ASP A 110 21.40 18.98 11.59
N GLU A 111 20.58 18.04 12.09
CA GLU A 111 21.03 16.99 13.00
C GLU A 111 21.76 15.85 12.27
N TYR A 112 21.31 15.54 11.04
CA TYR A 112 21.86 14.44 10.23
C TYR A 112 22.29 14.91 8.84
N PRO A 113 23.23 15.83 8.70
CA PRO A 113 23.60 16.47 7.42
C PRO A 113 24.17 15.48 6.39
N THR A 114 24.64 14.32 6.82
CA THR A 114 25.17 13.27 5.96
C THR A 114 24.15 12.19 5.61
N PHE A 115 22.97 12.19 6.24
CA PHE A 115 21.92 11.23 5.94
C PHE A 115 21.40 11.42 4.51
N ARG A 116 21.19 10.33 3.81
CA ARG A 116 20.62 10.33 2.45
C ARG A 116 19.60 9.22 2.33
N ASN A 117 18.56 9.47 1.54
CA ASN A 117 17.60 8.42 1.25
C ASN A 117 18.30 7.25 0.53
N TYR A 118 18.43 6.14 1.24
CA TYR A 118 19.08 4.94 0.71
C TYR A 118 18.16 4.10 -0.18
N VAL A 119 16.88 4.46 -0.27
CA VAL A 119 15.90 3.78 -1.13
C VAL A 119 15.82 4.48 -2.47
N THR A 120 16.59 4.02 -3.43
CA THR A 120 16.72 4.68 -4.74
C THR A 120 15.93 3.98 -5.85
N SER A 121 15.72 4.69 -6.97
CA SER A 121 15.02 4.16 -8.15
C SER A 121 15.76 2.98 -8.81
N GLU A 122 17.10 2.94 -8.69
CA GLU A 122 17.94 1.86 -9.23
C GLU A 122 17.72 0.52 -8.51
N MET A 123 17.13 0.52 -7.31
CA MET A 123 16.73 -0.69 -6.62
C MET A 123 15.46 -1.27 -7.26
N LYS A 124 15.65 -1.99 -8.39
CA LYS A 124 14.55 -2.63 -9.11
C LYS A 124 13.90 -3.71 -8.25
N VAL A 125 12.58 -3.76 -8.29
CA VAL A 125 11.81 -4.88 -7.74
C VAL A 125 11.68 -5.92 -8.85
N VAL A 126 12.01 -7.17 -8.55
CA VAL A 126 11.89 -8.26 -9.52
C VAL A 126 10.42 -8.53 -9.78
N SER A 127 10.02 -8.53 -11.04
CA SER A 127 8.66 -8.91 -11.43
C SER A 127 8.44 -10.40 -11.12
N THR A 128 7.42 -10.70 -10.35
CA THR A 128 7.03 -12.09 -10.05
C THR A 128 6.17 -12.73 -11.13
N GLY A 129 6.02 -12.06 -12.27
CA GLY A 129 5.40 -12.62 -13.48
C GLY A 129 3.88 -12.85 -13.45
N TYR A 130 3.22 -12.58 -12.34
CA TYR A 130 1.76 -12.75 -12.22
C TYR A 130 1.07 -11.40 -12.06
N VAL A 131 0.78 -10.78 -13.18
CA VAL A 131 -0.26 -9.75 -13.23
C VAL A 131 -1.55 -10.52 -13.57
N HIS A 132 -2.57 -10.47 -12.70
CA HIS A 132 -3.93 -10.88 -13.10
C HIS A 132 -4.33 -9.97 -14.26
N GLU A 133 -4.36 -10.54 -15.45
CA GLU A 133 -4.85 -9.85 -16.63
C GLU A 133 -6.31 -9.54 -16.36
N LYS A 134 -6.61 -8.25 -16.19
CA LYS A 134 -7.99 -7.80 -15.99
C LYS A 134 -8.68 -7.95 -17.34
N GLN A 135 -9.59 -8.90 -17.44
CA GLN A 135 -10.47 -9.01 -18.61
C GLN A 135 -11.69 -8.12 -18.38
N PRO A 136 -11.85 -7.04 -19.15
CA PRO A 136 -13.07 -6.24 -19.11
C PRO A 136 -14.26 -7.08 -19.61
N LEU A 137 -15.45 -6.79 -19.08
CA LEU A 137 -16.68 -7.40 -19.58
C LEU A 137 -16.87 -7.07 -21.07
N THR A 138 -17.10 -8.08 -21.87
CA THR A 138 -17.55 -7.88 -23.25
C THR A 138 -18.99 -7.36 -23.27
N PRO A 139 -19.44 -6.69 -24.36
CA PRO A 139 -20.82 -6.22 -24.46
C PRO A 139 -21.85 -7.33 -24.26
N ASN A 140 -21.58 -8.54 -24.79
CA ASN A 140 -22.47 -9.67 -24.64
C ASN A 140 -22.55 -10.18 -23.18
N GLU A 141 -21.43 -10.21 -22.46
CA GLU A 141 -21.41 -10.58 -21.05
C GLU A 141 -22.13 -9.53 -20.18
N TYR A 142 -21.96 -8.24 -20.50
CA TYR A 142 -22.69 -7.17 -19.86
C TYR A 142 -24.21 -7.32 -20.00
N ILE A 143 -24.72 -7.58 -21.25
CA ILE A 143 -26.14 -7.77 -21.48
C ILE A 143 -26.67 -8.99 -20.71
N LYS A 144 -25.93 -10.11 -20.72
CA LYS A 144 -26.31 -11.32 -19.97
C LYS A 144 -26.36 -11.07 -18.46
N LEU A 145 -25.39 -10.28 -17.92
CA LEU A 145 -25.35 -9.92 -16.51
C LEU A 145 -26.55 -9.04 -16.11
N CYS A 146 -26.88 -8.03 -16.94
CA CYS A 146 -28.04 -7.17 -16.70
C CYS A 146 -29.34 -7.98 -16.68
N LYS A 147 -29.55 -8.84 -17.67
CA LYS A 147 -30.74 -9.71 -17.72
C LYS A 147 -30.84 -10.65 -16.52
N ALA A 148 -29.71 -11.25 -16.10
CA ALA A 148 -29.73 -12.15 -14.96
C ALA A 148 -29.98 -11.41 -13.61
N LEU A 149 -29.67 -10.13 -13.54
CA LEU A 149 -30.00 -9.29 -12.36
C LEU A 149 -31.45 -8.84 -12.39
N GLU A 150 -32.00 -8.55 -13.57
CA GLU A 150 -33.41 -8.20 -13.78
C GLU A 150 -34.32 -9.41 -13.47
N ASP A 151 -34.00 -10.59 -13.98
CA ASP A 151 -34.72 -11.84 -13.71
C ASP A 151 -34.74 -12.20 -12.19
N LYS A 152 -33.77 -11.72 -11.42
CA LYS A 152 -33.68 -11.87 -9.96
C LYS A 152 -34.30 -10.71 -9.19
N GLU A 153 -34.82 -9.71 -9.87
CA GLU A 153 -35.33 -8.47 -9.27
C GLU A 153 -34.31 -7.72 -8.38
N ASP A 154 -32.99 -7.93 -8.65
CA ASP A 154 -31.90 -7.25 -7.90
C ASP A 154 -31.60 -5.91 -8.56
N TYR A 155 -32.57 -5.02 -8.52
CA TYR A 155 -32.50 -3.70 -9.19
C TYR A 155 -31.39 -2.81 -8.65
N GLN A 156 -30.97 -2.96 -7.39
CA GLN A 156 -29.86 -2.18 -6.83
C GLN A 156 -28.53 -2.54 -7.51
N LYS A 157 -28.25 -3.83 -7.69
CA LYS A 157 -27.05 -4.26 -8.41
C LYS A 157 -27.15 -3.95 -9.90
N LEU A 158 -28.34 -4.10 -10.48
CA LEU A 158 -28.58 -3.76 -11.89
C LEU A 158 -28.24 -2.28 -12.13
N ALA A 159 -28.80 -1.37 -11.35
CA ALA A 159 -28.52 0.07 -11.45
C ALA A 159 -27.02 0.38 -11.28
N TYR A 160 -26.35 -0.25 -10.31
CA TYR A 160 -24.92 -0.08 -10.10
C TYR A 160 -24.08 -0.56 -11.29
N VAL A 161 -24.42 -1.72 -11.86
CA VAL A 161 -23.71 -2.29 -13.02
C VAL A 161 -23.91 -1.41 -14.25
N MET A 162 -25.16 -1.00 -14.52
CA MET A 162 -25.49 -0.14 -15.67
C MET A 162 -24.78 1.21 -15.56
N PHE A 163 -24.86 1.85 -14.41
CA PHE A 163 -24.18 3.13 -14.16
C PHE A 163 -22.67 3.02 -14.30
N SER A 164 -22.05 2.01 -13.68
CA SER A 164 -20.60 1.83 -13.73
C SER A 164 -20.10 1.52 -15.14
N TYR A 165 -20.87 0.76 -15.93
CA TYR A 165 -20.53 0.40 -17.30
C TYR A 165 -20.64 1.61 -18.24
N SER A 166 -21.68 2.43 -18.09
CA SER A 166 -21.91 3.60 -18.96
C SER A 166 -20.97 4.76 -18.66
N THR A 167 -20.59 4.96 -17.37
CA THR A 167 -19.78 6.10 -16.95
C THR A 167 -18.30 5.80 -16.77
N GLY A 168 -17.94 4.51 -16.61
CA GLY A 168 -16.57 4.11 -16.23
C GLY A 168 -16.14 4.60 -14.84
N CYS A 169 -17.07 5.02 -13.98
CA CYS A 169 -16.77 5.56 -12.67
C CYS A 169 -16.15 4.50 -11.74
N ARG A 170 -15.31 4.96 -10.80
CA ARG A 170 -14.79 4.08 -9.75
C ARG A 170 -15.87 3.74 -8.73
N ARG A 171 -15.77 2.56 -8.11
CA ARG A 171 -16.72 2.12 -7.07
C ARG A 171 -16.92 3.17 -5.96
N ALA A 172 -15.87 3.88 -5.57
CA ALA A 172 -15.97 4.91 -4.53
C ALA A 172 -16.79 6.12 -5.00
N GLU A 173 -16.69 6.49 -6.27
CA GLU A 173 -17.43 7.57 -6.90
C GLU A 173 -18.92 7.20 -7.03
N ALA A 174 -19.22 5.98 -7.50
CA ALA A 174 -20.59 5.49 -7.59
C ALA A 174 -21.32 5.47 -6.21
N ARG A 175 -20.59 5.23 -5.11
CA ARG A 175 -21.16 5.22 -3.77
C ARG A 175 -21.45 6.62 -3.20
N GLN A 176 -20.90 7.64 -3.80
CA GLN A 176 -21.10 9.05 -3.37
C GLN A 176 -22.20 9.77 -4.16
N LEU A 177 -22.84 9.07 -5.11
CA LEU A 177 -23.97 9.62 -5.84
C LEU A 177 -25.13 9.91 -4.89
N LEU A 178 -25.58 11.13 -4.90
CA LEU A 178 -26.75 11.58 -4.18
C LEU A 178 -28.00 11.32 -5.05
N LYS A 179 -29.12 11.02 -4.43
CA LYS A 179 -30.40 10.79 -5.13
C LYS A 179 -30.82 11.96 -6.00
N GLU A 180 -30.46 13.17 -5.56
CA GLU A 180 -30.80 14.43 -6.24
C GLU A 180 -30.11 14.62 -7.60
N VAL A 181 -29.11 13.80 -7.89
CA VAL A 181 -28.37 13.82 -9.18
C VAL A 181 -29.06 12.90 -10.21
N ILE A 182 -29.96 12.01 -9.77
CA ILE A 182 -30.73 11.12 -10.64
C ILE A 182 -31.99 11.89 -11.02
N VAL A 183 -31.98 12.54 -12.17
CA VAL A 183 -33.12 13.23 -12.75
C VAL A 183 -33.79 12.27 -13.74
N ASP A 184 -35.14 12.17 -13.70
CA ASP A 184 -35.95 11.41 -14.65
C ASP A 184 -35.88 11.99 -16.08
#